data_a05f2110ca1d4df4b21ef43ca8a52b8f
#
_entry.id   a05f2110ca1d4df4b21ef43ca8a52b8f
#
_cell.length_a   1.000
_cell.length_b   1.000
_cell.length_c   1.000
_cell.angle_alpha   90.00
_cell.angle_beta   90.00
_cell.angle_gamma   90.00
#
_symmetry.space_group_name_H-M   'P 1'
#
loop_
_entity.id
_entity.type
_entity.pdbx_description
1 polymer ?
#
loop_
_entity_poly.entity_id
_entity_poly.type
_entity_poly.pdbx_seq_one_letter_code
_entity_poly.pdbx_strand_id
1 'polypeptide(L)'
;MSESLKKIDSFVLFGVLGDLSIRKLIPAWYYLERDNMLSDSLQILGVGRKDVSDQDLKERVKESLNEFVSTEYLNPVAVSRLVERFRYCTCDLSKEESYIDLSLKLSDWTKPVAYYLAISPRLFEIVCDGLKGSNLITPDCRIVIEKPIGFDLKTSQEINEKITRHFDESQIYRIDHYPVSYTHLTLPTICSV
;
A
#
# COMPACT_ATOMS: atom_id res chain seq x y z
N MET A 1 22.01 6.23 -19.34
CA MET A 1 20.62 6.40 -19.77
C MET A 1 19.78 6.16 -18.53
N SER A 2 19.13 7.18 -17.99
CA SER A 2 18.19 7.02 -16.86
C SER A 2 17.01 6.19 -17.36
N GLU A 3 16.87 4.95 -16.92
CA GLU A 3 15.61 4.21 -17.09
C GLU A 3 14.52 5.02 -16.40
N SER A 4 13.59 5.53 -17.18
CA SER A 4 12.40 6.18 -16.66
C SER A 4 11.66 5.16 -15.82
N LEU A 5 11.56 5.37 -14.51
CA LEU A 5 10.80 4.51 -13.60
C LEU A 5 9.36 4.41 -14.11
N LYS A 6 8.89 3.18 -14.38
CA LYS A 6 7.52 2.96 -14.83
C LYS A 6 6.53 3.48 -13.78
N LYS A 7 5.51 4.19 -14.24
CA LYS A 7 4.43 4.70 -13.38
C LYS A 7 3.66 3.55 -12.75
N ILE A 8 3.33 3.67 -11.47
CA ILE A 8 2.52 2.68 -10.73
C ILE A 8 1.06 3.10 -10.82
N ASP A 9 0.24 2.25 -11.42
CA ASP A 9 -1.22 2.42 -11.51
C ASP A 9 -1.98 1.32 -10.74
N SER A 10 -1.27 0.40 -10.09
CA SER A 10 -1.83 -0.67 -9.27
C SER A 10 -1.13 -0.70 -7.91
N PHE A 11 -1.90 -0.52 -6.84
CA PHE A 11 -1.37 -0.45 -5.50
C PHE A 11 -2.08 -1.46 -4.59
N VAL A 12 -1.32 -2.30 -3.91
CA VAL A 12 -1.85 -3.29 -2.95
C VAL A 12 -1.44 -2.88 -1.55
N LEU A 13 -2.42 -2.59 -0.70
CA LEU A 13 -2.22 -2.17 0.68
C LEU A 13 -2.54 -3.32 1.64
N PHE A 14 -1.53 -4.01 2.12
CA PHE A 14 -1.67 -4.99 3.19
C PHE A 14 -1.92 -4.28 4.53
N GLY A 15 -3.01 -4.68 5.21
CA GLY A 15 -3.41 -4.07 6.46
C GLY A 15 -4.25 -2.79 6.28
N VAL A 16 -5.06 -2.71 5.21
CA VAL A 16 -5.89 -1.54 4.87
C VAL A 16 -6.82 -1.10 6.01
N LEU A 17 -7.31 -2.03 6.83
CA LEU A 17 -8.19 -1.74 7.98
C LEU A 17 -7.40 -1.46 9.27
N GLY A 18 -6.07 -1.43 9.20
CA GLY A 18 -5.19 -1.13 10.33
C GLY A 18 -5.14 0.37 10.66
N ASP A 19 -4.71 0.67 11.90
CA ASP A 19 -4.63 2.05 12.43
C ASP A 19 -3.80 2.98 11.54
N LEU A 20 -2.64 2.51 11.07
CA LEU A 20 -1.77 3.27 10.17
C LEU A 20 -2.46 3.64 8.86
N SER A 21 -3.12 2.66 8.23
CA SER A 21 -3.83 2.88 6.96
C SER A 21 -4.97 3.88 7.14
N ILE A 22 -5.79 3.68 8.17
CA ILE A 22 -6.96 4.52 8.46
C ILE A 22 -6.54 5.94 8.84
N ARG A 23 -5.55 6.10 9.74
CA ARG A 23 -5.22 7.42 10.31
C ARG A 23 -4.22 8.23 9.48
N LYS A 24 -3.44 7.58 8.63
CA LYS A 24 -2.33 8.23 7.93
C LYS A 24 -2.36 8.05 6.42
N LEU A 25 -2.42 6.80 5.93
CA LEU A 25 -2.26 6.54 4.50
C LEU A 25 -3.47 6.99 3.68
N ILE A 26 -4.70 6.69 4.15
CA ILE A 26 -5.92 7.12 3.47
C ILE A 26 -6.03 8.65 3.42
N PRO A 27 -5.84 9.40 4.53
CA PRO A 27 -5.76 10.86 4.48
C PRO A 27 -4.66 11.40 3.56
N ALA A 28 -3.48 10.77 3.53
CA ALA A 28 -2.39 11.18 2.64
C ALA A 28 -2.78 11.00 1.16
N TRP A 29 -3.38 9.87 0.79
CA TRP A 29 -3.89 9.67 -0.57
C TRP A 29 -4.99 10.65 -0.93
N TYR A 30 -5.82 11.04 0.04
CA TYR A 30 -6.82 12.05 -0.19
C TYR A 30 -6.20 13.40 -0.62
N TYR A 31 -5.15 13.86 0.06
CA TYR A 31 -4.48 15.10 -0.33
C TYR A 31 -3.87 15.00 -1.75
N LEU A 32 -3.27 13.86 -2.09
CA LEU A 32 -2.76 13.63 -3.44
C LEU A 32 -3.87 13.62 -4.49
N GLU A 33 -5.03 13.01 -4.19
CA GLU A 33 -6.20 13.01 -5.07
C GLU A 33 -6.78 14.41 -5.26
N ARG A 34 -6.93 15.14 -4.15
CA ARG A 34 -7.42 16.53 -4.17
C ARG A 34 -6.57 17.42 -5.04
N ASP A 35 -5.26 17.27 -4.95
CA ASP A 35 -4.28 18.09 -5.67
C ASP A 35 -3.97 17.54 -7.08
N ASN A 36 -4.75 16.54 -7.56
CA ASN A 36 -4.62 15.88 -8.86
C ASN A 36 -3.21 15.29 -9.12
N MET A 37 -2.56 14.80 -8.06
CA MET A 37 -1.23 14.18 -8.13
C MET A 37 -1.28 12.68 -8.39
N LEU A 38 -2.45 12.04 -8.22
CA LEU A 38 -2.64 10.63 -8.53
C LEU A 38 -2.97 10.45 -10.02
N SER A 39 -2.53 9.30 -10.56
CA SER A 39 -2.94 8.89 -11.91
C SER A 39 -4.44 8.62 -11.96
N ASP A 40 -5.10 8.96 -13.07
CA ASP A 40 -6.52 8.63 -13.27
C ASP A 40 -6.77 7.12 -13.28
N SER A 41 -5.79 6.34 -13.74
CA SER A 41 -5.82 4.87 -13.78
C SER A 41 -5.47 4.19 -12.46
N LEU A 42 -5.02 4.92 -11.43
CA LEU A 42 -4.62 4.31 -10.17
C LEU A 42 -5.78 3.57 -9.49
N GLN A 43 -5.57 2.30 -9.21
CA GLN A 43 -6.45 1.44 -8.42
C GLN A 43 -5.74 0.99 -7.14
N ILE A 44 -6.49 0.84 -6.06
CA ILE A 44 -5.99 0.47 -4.74
C ILE A 44 -6.73 -0.77 -4.26
N LEU A 45 -6.01 -1.89 -4.10
CA LEU A 45 -6.53 -3.11 -3.51
C LEU A 45 -6.16 -3.16 -2.03
N GLY A 46 -7.13 -2.95 -1.17
CA GLY A 46 -6.96 -3.17 0.26
C GLY A 46 -7.00 -4.65 0.61
N VAL A 47 -6.02 -5.11 1.37
CA VAL A 47 -5.90 -6.52 1.79
C VAL A 47 -6.01 -6.62 3.30
N GLY A 48 -6.85 -7.53 3.78
CA GLY A 48 -7.05 -7.76 5.21
C GLY A 48 -7.68 -9.13 5.51
N ARG A 49 -7.66 -9.53 6.80
CA ARG A 49 -8.17 -10.84 7.23
C ARG A 49 -9.69 -10.88 7.43
N LYS A 50 -10.30 -9.72 7.70
CA LYS A 50 -11.74 -9.66 7.92
C LYS A 50 -12.45 -9.86 6.60
N ASP A 51 -13.54 -10.60 6.61
CA ASP A 51 -14.44 -10.70 5.47
C ASP A 51 -15.31 -9.45 5.41
N VAL A 52 -15.00 -8.55 4.49
CA VAL A 52 -15.75 -7.31 4.24
C VAL A 52 -15.93 -7.12 2.73
N SER A 53 -16.99 -6.45 2.35
CA SER A 53 -17.23 -6.12 0.95
C SER A 53 -16.40 -4.89 0.49
N ASP A 54 -16.32 -4.69 -0.83
CA ASP A 54 -15.79 -3.44 -1.40
C ASP A 54 -16.53 -2.21 -0.86
N GLN A 55 -17.85 -2.34 -0.68
CA GLN A 55 -18.68 -1.26 -0.17
C GLN A 55 -18.34 -0.93 1.29
N ASP A 56 -18.15 -1.95 2.14
CA ASP A 56 -17.76 -1.72 3.54
C ASP A 56 -16.39 -1.03 3.63
N LEU A 57 -15.43 -1.43 2.78
CA LEU A 57 -14.15 -0.72 2.71
C LEU A 57 -14.32 0.73 2.26
N LYS A 58 -15.14 0.99 1.23
CA LYS A 58 -15.42 2.35 0.75
C LYS A 58 -16.05 3.23 1.83
N GLU A 59 -17.00 2.70 2.60
CA GLU A 59 -17.56 3.43 3.74
C GLU A 59 -16.49 3.69 4.80
N ARG A 60 -15.64 2.70 5.10
CA ARG A 60 -14.53 2.89 6.05
C ARG A 60 -13.52 3.94 5.59
N VAL A 61 -13.26 4.06 4.29
CA VAL A 61 -12.43 5.12 3.71
C VAL A 61 -13.09 6.49 3.92
N LYS A 62 -14.39 6.63 3.70
CA LYS A 62 -15.12 7.88 3.95
C LYS A 62 -15.09 8.27 5.43
N GLU A 63 -15.33 7.32 6.34
CA GLU A 63 -15.23 7.54 7.78
C GLU A 63 -13.84 8.04 8.17
N SER A 64 -12.79 7.40 7.66
CA SER A 64 -11.40 7.82 7.88
C SER A 64 -11.17 9.27 7.49
N LEU A 65 -11.65 9.67 6.30
CA LEU A 65 -11.48 11.05 5.83
C LEU A 65 -12.25 12.04 6.70
N ASN A 66 -13.46 11.72 7.13
CA ASN A 66 -14.26 12.57 8.01
C ASN A 66 -13.64 12.72 9.42
N GLU A 67 -12.94 11.69 9.89
CA GLU A 67 -12.32 11.68 11.22
C GLU A 67 -10.94 12.37 11.23
N PHE A 68 -10.12 12.17 10.19
CA PHE A 68 -8.71 12.54 10.18
C PHE A 68 -8.34 13.68 9.21
N VAL A 69 -9.28 14.17 8.42
CA VAL A 69 -9.09 15.35 7.58
C VAL A 69 -9.98 16.47 8.08
N SER A 70 -9.42 17.66 8.26
CA SER A 70 -10.23 18.82 8.68
C SER A 70 -11.32 19.12 7.64
N THR A 71 -12.53 19.39 8.11
CA THR A 71 -13.71 19.61 7.26
C THR A 71 -13.50 20.72 6.23
N GLU A 72 -12.71 21.75 6.57
CA GLU A 72 -12.37 22.85 5.65
C GLU A 72 -11.57 22.43 4.43
N TYR A 73 -10.84 21.29 4.53
CA TYR A 73 -10.05 20.73 3.43
C TYR A 73 -10.76 19.61 2.67
N LEU A 74 -11.96 19.19 3.12
CA LEU A 74 -12.71 18.14 2.45
C LEU A 74 -13.42 18.67 1.20
N ASN A 75 -13.08 18.09 0.05
CA ASN A 75 -13.76 18.33 -1.23
C ASN A 75 -14.58 17.07 -1.58
N PRO A 76 -15.92 17.14 -1.64
CA PRO A 76 -16.77 15.98 -1.91
C PRO A 76 -16.44 15.23 -3.22
N VAL A 77 -16.01 15.96 -4.25
CA VAL A 77 -15.65 15.37 -5.54
C VAL A 77 -14.35 14.54 -5.40
N ALA A 78 -13.33 15.11 -4.73
CA ALA A 78 -12.08 14.39 -4.49
C ALA A 78 -12.30 13.17 -3.56
N VAL A 79 -13.15 13.30 -2.53
CA VAL A 79 -13.56 12.17 -1.68
C VAL A 79 -14.18 11.05 -2.52
N SER A 80 -15.16 11.39 -3.37
CA SER A 80 -15.83 10.41 -4.22
C SER A 80 -14.84 9.72 -5.18
N ARG A 81 -13.98 10.47 -5.84
CA ARG A 81 -12.95 9.91 -6.74
C ARG A 81 -12.02 8.96 -6.02
N LEU A 82 -11.50 9.37 -4.85
CA LEU A 82 -10.61 8.50 -4.07
C LEU A 82 -11.30 7.21 -3.64
N VAL A 83 -12.51 7.30 -3.11
CA VAL A 83 -13.29 6.15 -2.64
C VAL A 83 -13.50 5.12 -3.76
N GLU A 84 -13.78 5.57 -4.99
CA GLU A 84 -13.99 4.68 -6.13
C GLU A 84 -12.73 3.92 -6.59
N ARG A 85 -11.54 4.36 -6.17
CA ARG A 85 -10.27 3.65 -6.44
C ARG A 85 -10.10 2.39 -5.60
N PHE A 86 -10.83 2.26 -4.48
CA PHE A 86 -10.66 1.17 -3.54
C PHE A 86 -11.46 -0.07 -3.93
N ARG A 87 -10.78 -1.22 -3.83
CA ARG A 87 -11.35 -2.57 -3.86
C ARG A 87 -10.80 -3.34 -2.67
N TYR A 88 -11.44 -4.42 -2.28
CA TYR A 88 -11.02 -5.23 -1.15
C TYR A 88 -10.72 -6.68 -1.53
N CYS A 89 -9.75 -7.26 -0.87
CA CYS A 89 -9.44 -8.68 -0.92
C CYS A 89 -9.31 -9.23 0.50
N THR A 90 -10.20 -10.16 0.85
CA THR A 90 -10.02 -10.96 2.06
C THR A 90 -8.83 -11.89 1.84
N CYS A 91 -7.82 -11.79 2.69
CA CYS A 91 -6.62 -12.61 2.60
C CYS A 91 -6.09 -12.95 4.00
N ASP A 92 -6.09 -14.22 4.33
CA ASP A 92 -5.35 -14.74 5.47
C ASP A 92 -3.91 -15.00 5.03
N LEU A 93 -2.99 -14.15 5.48
CA LEU A 93 -1.59 -14.17 5.05
C LEU A 93 -0.87 -15.49 5.34
N SER A 94 -1.40 -16.32 6.25
CA SER A 94 -0.84 -17.64 6.58
C SER A 94 -1.30 -18.76 5.64
N LYS A 95 -2.23 -18.48 4.72
CA LYS A 95 -2.83 -19.47 3.82
C LYS A 95 -2.45 -19.22 2.38
N GLU A 96 -1.86 -20.20 1.74
CA GLU A 96 -1.44 -20.13 0.35
C GLU A 96 -2.63 -19.88 -0.61
N GLU A 97 -3.78 -20.51 -0.35
CA GLU A 97 -4.99 -20.35 -1.15
C GLU A 97 -5.45 -18.88 -1.22
N SER A 98 -5.25 -18.11 -0.15
CA SER A 98 -5.61 -16.69 -0.11
C SER A 98 -4.81 -15.83 -1.09
N TYR A 99 -3.59 -16.23 -1.43
CA TYR A 99 -2.79 -15.54 -2.44
C TYR A 99 -3.20 -15.90 -3.87
N ILE A 100 -3.83 -17.05 -4.07
CA ILE A 100 -4.47 -17.39 -5.36
C ILE A 100 -5.62 -16.42 -5.62
N ASP A 101 -6.49 -16.17 -4.63
CA ASP A 101 -7.58 -15.21 -4.73
C ASP A 101 -7.04 -13.78 -4.98
N LEU A 102 -5.97 -13.40 -4.28
CA LEU A 102 -5.29 -12.13 -4.53
C LEU A 102 -4.76 -12.03 -5.96
N SER A 103 -4.15 -13.10 -6.47
CA SER A 103 -3.64 -13.17 -7.86
C SER A 103 -4.78 -13.03 -8.87
N LEU A 104 -5.90 -13.71 -8.66
CA LEU A 104 -7.08 -13.59 -9.52
C LEU A 104 -7.64 -12.17 -9.53
N LYS A 105 -7.72 -11.50 -8.37
CA LYS A 105 -8.16 -10.10 -8.30
C LYS A 105 -7.20 -9.12 -8.99
N LEU A 106 -5.92 -9.46 -9.09
CA LEU A 106 -4.90 -8.64 -9.75
C LEU A 106 -4.66 -9.00 -11.22
N SER A 107 -5.33 -10.03 -11.76
CA SER A 107 -5.08 -10.55 -13.12
C SER A 107 -5.26 -9.49 -14.19
N ASP A 108 -6.30 -8.65 -14.07
CA ASP A 108 -6.67 -7.61 -15.04
C ASP A 108 -6.11 -6.23 -14.70
N TRP A 109 -5.31 -6.14 -13.61
CA TRP A 109 -4.75 -4.88 -13.18
C TRP A 109 -3.49 -4.52 -13.95
N THR A 110 -3.28 -3.21 -14.15
CA THR A 110 -2.09 -2.69 -14.84
C THR A 110 -0.81 -3.04 -14.07
N LYS A 111 0.20 -3.51 -14.78
CA LYS A 111 1.54 -3.74 -14.22
C LYS A 111 2.43 -2.51 -14.50
N PRO A 112 3.36 -2.17 -13.64
CA PRO A 112 3.77 -2.85 -12.41
C PRO A 112 2.87 -2.56 -11.21
N VAL A 113 2.93 -3.45 -10.20
CA VAL A 113 2.20 -3.34 -8.94
C VAL A 113 3.14 -2.86 -7.83
N ALA A 114 2.66 -1.96 -6.97
CA ALA A 114 3.32 -1.62 -5.71
C ALA A 114 2.62 -2.32 -4.54
N TYR A 115 3.37 -3.04 -3.73
CA TYR A 115 2.92 -3.72 -2.52
C TYR A 115 3.34 -2.92 -1.29
N TYR A 116 2.40 -2.37 -0.54
CA TYR A 116 2.66 -1.63 0.68
C TYR A 116 2.33 -2.48 1.90
N LEU A 117 3.30 -2.70 2.78
CA LEU A 117 3.16 -3.53 3.97
C LEU A 117 2.87 -2.68 5.21
N ALA A 118 1.59 -2.26 5.38
CA ALA A 118 1.11 -1.59 6.59
C ALA A 118 0.71 -2.62 7.67
N ILE A 119 1.59 -3.59 7.91
CA ILE A 119 1.41 -4.72 8.82
C ILE A 119 2.64 -4.89 9.71
N SER A 120 2.54 -5.74 10.74
CA SER A 120 3.69 -6.02 11.60
C SER A 120 4.88 -6.60 10.79
N PRO A 121 6.13 -6.14 11.03
CA PRO A 121 7.32 -6.67 10.38
C PRO A 121 7.49 -8.19 10.48
N ARG A 122 6.92 -8.81 11.51
CA ARG A 122 6.92 -10.29 11.69
C ARG A 122 6.20 -11.04 10.56
N LEU A 123 5.31 -10.34 9.83
CA LEU A 123 4.54 -10.91 8.73
C LEU A 123 5.18 -10.66 7.35
N PHE A 124 6.26 -9.90 7.27
CA PHE A 124 6.85 -9.53 5.97
C PHE A 124 7.33 -10.75 5.20
N GLU A 125 8.01 -11.69 5.86
CA GLU A 125 8.47 -12.93 5.23
C GLU A 125 7.29 -13.73 4.66
N ILE A 126 6.24 -13.92 5.45
CA ILE A 126 5.04 -14.65 5.04
C ILE A 126 4.40 -14.02 3.80
N VAL A 127 4.32 -12.68 3.77
CA VAL A 127 3.78 -11.98 2.60
C VAL A 127 4.70 -12.14 1.39
N CYS A 128 6.01 -12.01 1.55
CA CYS A 128 6.96 -12.19 0.45
C CYS A 128 6.91 -13.61 -0.13
N ASP A 129 6.85 -14.63 0.74
CA ASP A 129 6.70 -16.04 0.33
C ASP A 129 5.40 -16.27 -0.44
N GLY A 130 4.26 -15.76 0.08
CA GLY A 130 2.97 -15.90 -0.57
C GLY A 130 2.90 -15.18 -1.94
N LEU A 131 3.43 -13.97 -2.03
CA LEU A 131 3.53 -13.23 -3.29
C LEU A 131 4.40 -13.97 -4.31
N LYS A 132 5.52 -14.57 -3.86
CA LYS A 132 6.41 -15.36 -4.72
C LYS A 132 5.72 -16.63 -5.19
N GLY A 133 5.10 -17.38 -4.28
CA GLY A 133 4.39 -18.64 -4.58
C GLY A 133 3.26 -18.44 -5.60
N SER A 134 2.60 -17.29 -5.59
CA SER A 134 1.52 -16.94 -6.52
C SER A 134 1.99 -16.16 -7.77
N ASN A 135 3.29 -16.10 -8.04
CA ASN A 135 3.88 -15.40 -9.19
C ASN A 135 3.50 -13.90 -9.29
N LEU A 136 3.29 -13.26 -8.14
CA LEU A 136 2.94 -11.84 -8.06
C LEU A 136 4.15 -10.93 -8.04
N ILE A 137 5.36 -11.47 -7.81
CA ILE A 137 6.61 -10.71 -7.86
C ILE A 137 7.12 -10.69 -9.30
N THR A 138 7.11 -9.51 -9.90
CA THR A 138 7.62 -9.25 -11.26
C THR A 138 8.85 -8.35 -11.18
N PRO A 139 9.73 -8.30 -12.20
CA PRO A 139 10.92 -7.45 -12.19
C PRO A 139 10.65 -5.96 -11.96
N ASP A 140 9.48 -5.47 -12.37
CA ASP A 140 9.10 -4.07 -12.26
C ASP A 140 8.27 -3.76 -11.01
N CYS A 141 7.82 -4.77 -10.23
CA CYS A 141 7.03 -4.53 -9.02
C CYS A 141 7.86 -3.83 -7.94
N ARG A 142 7.19 -3.18 -7.02
CA ARG A 142 7.83 -2.48 -5.89
C ARG A 142 7.24 -2.97 -4.58
N ILE A 143 8.09 -3.08 -3.55
CA ILE A 143 7.65 -3.32 -2.19
C ILE A 143 7.97 -2.12 -1.32
N VAL A 144 6.99 -1.63 -0.58
CA VAL A 144 7.11 -0.48 0.32
C VAL A 144 6.92 -0.95 1.74
N ILE A 145 7.91 -0.67 2.58
CA ILE A 145 7.93 -1.03 4.00
C ILE A 145 8.24 0.19 4.84
N GLU A 146 7.71 0.21 6.06
CA GLU A 146 7.91 1.31 7.00
C GLU A 146 8.98 0.99 8.02
N LYS A 147 9.75 1.98 8.39
CA LYS A 147 10.64 1.91 9.55
C LYS A 147 9.88 2.25 10.85
N PRO A 148 10.29 1.68 12.01
CA PRO A 148 11.44 0.79 12.19
C PRO A 148 11.16 -0.63 11.67
N ILE A 149 12.10 -1.18 10.88
CA ILE A 149 11.99 -2.52 10.30
C ILE A 149 12.18 -3.60 11.38
N GLY A 150 12.91 -3.28 12.46
CA GLY A 150 13.18 -4.17 13.60
C GLY A 150 13.37 -3.37 14.89
N PHE A 151 13.46 -4.06 16.03
CA PHE A 151 13.64 -3.44 17.35
C PHE A 151 15.11 -3.15 17.66
N ASP A 152 16.04 -3.86 17.01
CA ASP A 152 17.48 -3.73 17.11
C ASP A 152 18.15 -4.00 15.76
N LEU A 153 19.48 -3.86 15.70
CA LEU A 153 20.27 -4.07 14.49
C LEU A 153 20.11 -5.49 13.95
N LYS A 154 20.11 -6.50 14.84
CA LYS A 154 20.03 -7.91 14.46
C LYS A 154 18.68 -8.22 13.79
N THR A 155 17.58 -7.86 14.45
CA THR A 155 16.22 -8.07 13.91
C THR A 155 15.99 -7.28 12.62
N SER A 156 16.58 -6.07 12.51
CA SER A 156 16.52 -5.28 11.26
C SER A 156 17.26 -5.97 10.11
N GLN A 157 18.42 -6.55 10.39
CA GLN A 157 19.19 -7.32 9.40
C GLN A 157 18.44 -8.58 8.96
N GLU A 158 17.91 -9.37 9.92
CA GLU A 158 17.14 -10.58 9.64
C GLU A 158 15.92 -10.29 8.74
N ILE A 159 15.15 -9.24 9.05
CA ILE A 159 13.99 -8.86 8.24
C ILE A 159 14.42 -8.39 6.85
N ASN A 160 15.48 -7.59 6.77
CA ASN A 160 16.01 -7.14 5.50
C ASN A 160 16.47 -8.31 4.61
N GLU A 161 17.20 -9.28 5.17
CA GLU A 161 17.61 -10.50 4.47
C GLU A 161 16.41 -11.29 3.93
N LYS A 162 15.33 -11.39 4.72
CA LYS A 162 14.11 -12.08 4.30
C LYS A 162 13.45 -11.42 3.09
N ILE A 163 13.39 -10.09 3.05
CA ILE A 163 12.82 -9.35 1.92
C ILE A 163 13.73 -9.45 0.68
N THR A 164 15.04 -9.30 0.85
CA THR A 164 16.00 -9.34 -0.26
C THR A 164 16.18 -10.72 -0.89
N ARG A 165 15.65 -11.80 -0.28
CA ARG A 165 15.54 -13.12 -0.94
C ARG A 165 14.53 -13.14 -2.09
N HIS A 166 13.56 -12.24 -2.08
CA HIS A 166 12.43 -12.23 -3.01
C HIS A 166 12.41 -11.01 -3.93
N PHE A 167 12.97 -9.88 -3.47
CA PHE A 167 12.98 -8.61 -4.19
C PHE A 167 14.41 -8.10 -4.35
N ASP A 168 14.72 -7.59 -5.53
CA ASP A 168 15.96 -6.85 -5.75
C ASP A 168 15.95 -5.53 -4.96
N GLU A 169 17.12 -5.03 -4.56
CA GLU A 169 17.23 -3.79 -3.78
C GLU A 169 16.58 -2.58 -4.49
N SER A 170 16.62 -2.54 -5.81
CA SER A 170 15.96 -1.52 -6.64
C SER A 170 14.42 -1.54 -6.54
N GLN A 171 13.84 -2.63 -6.07
CA GLN A 171 12.40 -2.81 -5.88
C GLN A 171 11.94 -2.45 -4.46
N ILE A 172 12.87 -2.27 -3.50
CA ILE A 172 12.57 -2.12 -2.08
C ILE A 172 12.60 -0.65 -1.68
N TYR A 173 11.47 -0.11 -1.25
CA TYR A 173 11.31 1.26 -0.78
C TYR A 173 11.09 1.27 0.74
N ARG A 174 12.02 1.87 1.48
CA ARG A 174 11.97 1.99 2.94
C ARG A 174 11.55 3.39 3.31
N ILE A 175 10.38 3.54 3.93
CA ILE A 175 9.81 4.84 4.32
C ILE A 175 10.08 5.10 5.79
N ASP A 176 10.61 6.28 6.10
CA ASP A 176 10.73 6.81 7.45
C ASP A 176 9.52 7.68 7.78
N HIS A 177 8.70 7.23 8.76
CA HIS A 177 7.73 8.12 9.39
C HIS A 177 8.42 8.93 10.49
N TYR A 178 9.14 9.95 10.12
CA TYR A 178 9.48 10.99 11.08
C TYR A 178 8.22 11.84 11.28
N PRO A 179 7.78 12.09 12.54
CA PRO A 179 6.78 13.11 12.81
C PRO A 179 7.46 14.47 12.58
N VAL A 180 7.56 14.87 11.34
CA VAL A 180 7.90 16.25 11.02
C VAL A 180 6.65 17.04 11.34
N SER A 181 6.74 17.92 12.31
CA SER A 181 5.72 18.89 12.67
C SER A 181 5.56 19.96 11.57
N TYR A 182 5.37 19.54 10.33
CA TYR A 182 5.11 20.42 9.20
C TYR A 182 3.84 20.00 8.46
N THR A 183 3.02 20.98 8.21
CA THR A 183 1.74 20.98 7.53
C THR A 183 1.78 20.56 6.04
N HIS A 184 2.88 19.98 5.57
CA HIS A 184 3.02 19.44 4.23
C HIS A 184 3.59 18.03 4.32
N LEU A 185 2.70 17.03 4.32
CA LEU A 185 3.05 15.66 4.01
C LEU A 185 3.40 15.58 2.51
N THR A 186 4.64 15.85 2.18
CA THR A 186 5.19 15.32 0.95
C THR A 186 5.43 13.84 1.18
N LEU A 187 4.50 12.99 0.74
CA LEU A 187 4.87 11.61 0.47
C LEU A 187 6.09 11.66 -0.46
N PRO A 188 7.20 10.97 -0.12
CA PRO A 188 8.27 10.86 -1.09
C PRO A 188 7.65 10.34 -2.37
N THR A 189 7.99 10.95 -3.45
CA THR A 189 7.49 10.81 -4.81
C THR A 189 7.56 9.36 -5.31
N ILE A 190 6.74 8.47 -4.72
CA ILE A 190 6.54 7.11 -5.23
C ILE A 190 5.71 7.17 -6.52
N CYS A 191 4.99 8.27 -6.73
CA CYS A 191 4.14 8.50 -7.89
C CYS A 191 4.75 9.43 -8.95
N SER A 192 5.94 10.00 -8.72
CA SER A 192 6.55 10.93 -9.68
C SER A 192 8.07 10.77 -9.73
N VAL A 193 8.54 9.69 -10.26
CA VAL A 193 9.81 9.59 -11.00
C VAL A 193 9.72 8.42 -11.98
#